data_e06bc62297fcb3b887d232a633859d72
#
_entry.id   e06bc62297fcb3b887d232a633859d72
#
_cell.length_a   1.000
_cell.length_b   1.000
_cell.length_c   1.000
_cell.angle_alpha   90.00
_cell.angle_beta   90.00
_cell.angle_gamma   90.00
#
_symmetry.space_group_name_H-M   'P 1'
#
loop_
_entity.id
_entity.type
_entity.pdbx_description
1 polymer ?
#
loop_
_entity_poly.entity_id
_entity_poly.type
_entity_poly.pdbx_seq_one_letter_code
_entity_poly.pdbx_strand_id
1 'polypeptide(L)'
;RVMDISVVYPMARALPVLMLAVITPLLGMGHIPGWQGMIGLITVSIGCFFIPLARFADFNWRNFTNPAMRFIFQAAAGTAGYTIVDKLAMQTIQEGCPDYPWLKVSLFYIGFVETGLALSLAITVFTQKKEIAALKQLIAQRSFFPVLAGLCSSTAYLLILIAMNYFTQLGFLQAFRQLS
;
A
#
# COMPACT_ATOMS: atom_id res chain seq x y z
N ARG A 1 20.31 17.33 2.36
CA ARG A 1 19.02 18.07 2.51
C ARG A 1 17.92 17.01 2.50
N VAL A 2 17.24 16.87 3.62
CA VAL A 2 16.08 15.97 3.74
C VAL A 2 15.00 16.57 2.82
N MET A 3 14.40 15.75 1.93
CA MET A 3 13.25 16.21 1.13
C MET A 3 12.09 16.57 2.06
N ASP A 4 11.33 17.58 1.66
CA ASP A 4 10.13 17.96 2.38
C ASP A 4 9.10 16.82 2.34
N ILE A 5 8.63 16.39 3.50
CA ILE A 5 7.65 15.29 3.64
C ILE A 5 6.38 15.60 2.84
N SER A 6 6.05 16.89 2.68
CA SER A 6 4.89 17.34 1.91
C SER A 6 4.95 16.94 0.42
N VAL A 7 6.13 16.73 -0.15
CA VAL A 7 6.32 16.27 -1.54
C VAL A 7 6.46 14.75 -1.61
N VAL A 8 7.17 14.17 -0.64
CA VAL A 8 7.48 12.73 -0.61
C VAL A 8 6.20 11.89 -0.48
N TYR A 9 5.31 12.28 0.42
CA TYR A 9 4.13 11.49 0.76
C TYR A 9 3.13 11.33 -0.40
N PRO A 10 2.72 12.39 -1.11
CA PRO A 10 1.82 12.26 -2.24
C PRO A 10 2.43 11.52 -3.42
N MET A 11 3.73 11.70 -3.66
CA MET A 11 4.42 10.97 -4.73
C MET A 11 4.47 9.47 -4.44
N ALA A 12 4.80 9.09 -3.20
CA ALA A 12 4.80 7.69 -2.78
C ALA A 12 3.40 7.04 -2.91
N ARG A 13 2.35 7.85 -2.86
CA ARG A 13 0.97 7.39 -3.07
C ARG A 13 0.57 7.35 -4.54
N ALA A 14 0.88 8.35 -5.34
CA ALA A 14 0.47 8.44 -6.75
C ALA A 14 1.16 7.39 -7.64
N LEU A 15 2.45 7.15 -7.42
CA LEU A 15 3.24 6.25 -8.24
C LEU A 15 2.71 4.80 -8.29
N PRO A 16 2.30 4.16 -7.17
CA PRO A 16 1.76 2.80 -7.21
C PRO A 16 0.48 2.68 -8.07
N VAL A 17 -0.36 3.73 -8.12
CA VAL A 17 -1.57 3.75 -8.94
C VAL A 17 -1.20 3.62 -10.42
N LEU A 18 -0.25 4.44 -10.88
CA LEU A 18 0.23 4.40 -12.26
C LEU A 18 0.97 3.11 -12.56
N MET A 19 1.81 2.62 -11.65
CA MET A 19 2.51 1.35 -11.81
C MET A 19 1.54 0.19 -11.98
N LEU A 20 0.53 0.08 -11.13
CA LEU A 20 -0.48 -0.97 -11.23
C LEU A 20 -1.32 -0.87 -12.49
N ALA A 21 -1.68 0.36 -12.93
CA ALA A 21 -2.42 0.57 -14.16
C ALA A 21 -1.68 0.03 -15.40
N VAL A 22 -0.35 0.05 -15.38
CA VAL A 22 0.49 -0.45 -16.48
C VAL A 22 0.86 -1.92 -16.28
N ILE A 23 1.29 -2.30 -15.07
CA ILE A 23 1.85 -3.64 -14.80
C ILE A 23 0.75 -4.71 -14.82
N THR A 24 -0.43 -4.45 -14.27
CA THR A 24 -1.50 -5.45 -14.19
C THR A 24 -1.95 -5.98 -15.56
N PRO A 25 -2.20 -5.14 -16.58
CA PRO A 25 -2.50 -5.64 -17.92
C PRO A 25 -1.34 -6.41 -18.57
N LEU A 26 -0.10 -5.97 -18.35
CA LEU A 26 1.09 -6.66 -18.89
C LEU A 26 1.27 -8.06 -18.29
N LEU A 27 0.83 -8.28 -17.06
CA LEU A 27 0.82 -9.59 -16.41
C LEU A 27 -0.41 -10.43 -16.74
N GLY A 28 -1.30 -9.95 -17.62
CA GLY A 28 -2.57 -10.62 -17.94
C GLY A 28 -3.59 -10.58 -16.81
N MET A 29 -3.37 -9.75 -15.81
CA MET A 29 -4.25 -9.58 -14.64
C MET A 29 -5.26 -8.47 -14.88
N GLY A 30 -6.38 -8.82 -15.53
CA GLY A 30 -7.44 -7.87 -15.85
C GLY A 30 -7.31 -7.23 -17.23
N HIS A 31 -8.32 -6.48 -17.62
CA HIS A 31 -8.36 -5.79 -18.90
C HIS A 31 -7.67 -4.43 -18.84
N ILE A 32 -7.09 -3.99 -19.95
CA ILE A 32 -6.59 -2.62 -20.08
C ILE A 32 -7.76 -1.67 -19.77
N PRO A 33 -7.60 -0.70 -18.84
CA PRO A 33 -8.65 0.27 -18.57
C PRO A 33 -9.09 0.95 -19.85
N GLY A 34 -10.40 1.06 -20.07
CA GLY A 34 -10.90 1.87 -21.17
C GLY A 34 -10.36 3.31 -21.09
N TRP A 35 -10.44 4.05 -22.20
CA TRP A 35 -9.88 5.41 -22.27
C TRP A 35 -10.39 6.34 -21.14
N GLN A 36 -11.64 6.20 -20.73
CA GLN A 36 -12.23 6.94 -19.59
C GLN A 36 -11.56 6.56 -18.25
N GLY A 37 -11.32 5.28 -18.05
CA GLY A 37 -10.61 4.79 -16.86
C GLY A 37 -9.16 5.26 -16.79
N MET A 38 -8.47 5.28 -17.94
CA MET A 38 -7.11 5.82 -18.03
C MET A 38 -7.06 7.32 -17.69
N ILE A 39 -8.00 8.11 -18.21
CA ILE A 39 -8.12 9.52 -17.84
C ILE A 39 -8.35 9.68 -16.36
N GLY A 40 -9.25 8.89 -15.75
CA GLY A 40 -9.50 8.92 -14.31
C GLY A 40 -8.25 8.61 -13.48
N LEU A 41 -7.51 7.55 -13.82
CA LEU A 41 -6.26 7.18 -13.14
C LEU A 41 -5.19 8.28 -13.26
N ILE A 42 -5.03 8.87 -14.44
CA ILE A 42 -4.10 9.98 -14.67
C ILE A 42 -4.53 11.19 -13.85
N THR A 43 -5.81 11.53 -13.84
CA THR A 43 -6.35 12.68 -13.09
C THR A 43 -6.12 12.52 -11.60
N VAL A 44 -6.40 11.34 -11.02
CA VAL A 44 -6.13 11.04 -9.61
C VAL A 44 -4.64 11.15 -9.31
N SER A 45 -3.79 10.62 -10.18
CA SER A 45 -2.34 10.68 -10.00
C SER A 45 -1.82 12.11 -10.05
N ILE A 46 -2.28 12.91 -11.00
CA ILE A 46 -1.95 14.34 -11.11
C ILE A 46 -2.46 15.07 -9.86
N GLY A 47 -3.69 14.81 -9.42
CA GLY A 47 -4.25 15.37 -8.18
C GLY A 47 -3.37 15.10 -6.97
N CYS A 48 -2.88 13.87 -6.82
CA CYS A 48 -1.97 13.50 -5.74
C CYS A 48 -0.63 14.27 -5.79
N PHE A 49 -0.14 14.65 -6.98
CA PHE A 49 1.06 15.50 -7.11
C PHE A 49 0.81 16.94 -6.67
N PHE A 50 -0.42 17.44 -6.80
CA PHE A 50 -0.75 18.82 -6.45
C PHE A 50 -1.20 18.98 -4.98
N ILE A 51 -1.65 17.93 -4.30
CA ILE A 51 -2.09 17.99 -2.90
C ILE A 51 -1.09 18.70 -1.95
N PRO A 52 0.25 18.49 -2.05
CA PRO A 52 1.19 19.12 -1.12
C PRO A 52 1.54 20.56 -1.47
N LEU A 53 1.10 21.05 -2.61
CA LEU A 53 1.44 22.41 -3.04
C LEU A 53 0.47 23.40 -2.39
N ALA A 54 0.96 24.21 -1.45
CA ALA A 54 0.18 25.32 -0.90
C ALA A 54 -0.14 26.38 -1.97
N ARG A 55 0.75 26.53 -2.94
CA ARG A 55 0.59 27.38 -4.14
C ARG A 55 1.22 26.68 -5.33
N PHE A 56 0.63 26.82 -6.52
CA PHE A 56 1.23 26.31 -7.76
C PHE A 56 2.62 26.91 -8.07
N ALA A 57 2.89 28.12 -7.56
CA ALA A 57 4.20 28.77 -7.68
C ALA A 57 5.32 28.05 -6.91
N ASP A 58 4.98 27.20 -5.94
CA ASP A 58 5.96 26.46 -5.14
C ASP A 58 6.44 25.18 -5.86
N PHE A 59 5.90 24.91 -7.06
CA PHE A 59 6.30 23.78 -7.87
C PHE A 59 7.74 23.94 -8.39
N ASN A 60 8.65 23.09 -7.91
CA ASN A 60 10.05 23.12 -8.31
C ASN A 60 10.50 21.76 -8.84
N TRP A 61 10.83 21.68 -10.13
CA TRP A 61 11.33 20.48 -10.78
C TRP A 61 12.56 19.87 -10.11
N ARG A 62 13.39 20.68 -9.44
CA ARG A 62 14.56 20.21 -8.69
C ARG A 62 14.19 19.25 -7.54
N ASN A 63 12.99 19.34 -7.00
CA ASN A 63 12.52 18.42 -5.98
C ASN A 63 12.35 17.00 -6.54
N PHE A 64 12.07 16.86 -7.82
CA PHE A 64 11.88 15.57 -8.51
C PHE A 64 13.19 14.94 -8.99
N THR A 65 14.27 15.68 -9.06
CA THR A 65 15.62 15.18 -9.44
C THR A 65 16.50 14.86 -8.24
N ASN A 66 15.96 14.93 -7.02
CA ASN A 66 16.70 14.61 -5.80
C ASN A 66 17.01 13.10 -5.73
N PRO A 67 18.22 12.69 -5.31
CA PRO A 67 18.57 11.28 -5.09
C PRO A 67 17.61 10.52 -4.17
N ALA A 68 16.92 11.22 -3.25
CA ALA A 68 15.91 10.63 -2.39
C ALA A 68 14.68 10.10 -3.15
N MET A 69 14.45 10.56 -4.40
CA MET A 69 13.39 10.03 -5.26
C MET A 69 13.51 8.53 -5.51
N ARG A 70 14.73 7.98 -5.49
CA ARG A 70 14.95 6.53 -5.62
C ARG A 70 14.23 5.75 -4.53
N PHE A 71 14.24 6.24 -3.29
CA PHE A 71 13.56 5.59 -2.18
C PHE A 71 12.02 5.67 -2.32
N ILE A 72 11.51 6.79 -2.85
CA ILE A 72 10.08 6.92 -3.17
C ILE A 72 9.68 5.91 -4.24
N PHE A 73 10.50 5.79 -5.29
CA PHE A 73 10.25 4.84 -6.37
C PHE A 73 10.31 3.39 -5.88
N GLN A 74 11.27 3.05 -5.02
CA GLN A 74 11.37 1.74 -4.38
C GLN A 74 10.16 1.46 -3.48
N ALA A 75 9.72 2.42 -2.68
CA ALA A 75 8.53 2.28 -1.85
C ALA A 75 7.26 2.09 -2.69
N ALA A 76 7.13 2.84 -3.78
CA ALA A 76 6.02 2.70 -4.73
C ALA A 76 6.03 1.34 -5.43
N ALA A 77 7.21 0.88 -5.87
CA ALA A 77 7.38 -0.44 -6.47
C ALA A 77 7.07 -1.56 -5.47
N GLY A 78 7.49 -1.41 -4.21
CA GLY A 78 7.12 -2.32 -3.13
C GLY A 78 5.63 -2.38 -2.92
N THR A 79 4.95 -1.21 -2.90
CA THR A 79 3.49 -1.12 -2.76
C THR A 79 2.76 -1.80 -3.93
N ALA A 80 3.18 -1.54 -5.16
CA ALA A 80 2.62 -2.20 -6.34
C ALA A 80 2.88 -3.72 -6.30
N GLY A 81 4.10 -4.11 -5.92
CA GLY A 81 4.52 -5.51 -5.83
C GLY A 81 3.67 -6.31 -4.84
N TYR A 82 3.55 -5.86 -3.59
CA TYR A 82 2.74 -6.61 -2.62
C TYR A 82 1.26 -6.65 -3.02
N THR A 83 0.71 -5.58 -3.62
CA THR A 83 -0.68 -5.56 -4.08
C THR A 83 -0.94 -6.62 -5.18
N ILE A 84 0.03 -6.84 -6.08
CA ILE A 84 -0.04 -7.88 -7.11
C ILE A 84 0.06 -9.27 -6.46
N VAL A 85 1.01 -9.45 -5.54
CA VAL A 85 1.18 -10.72 -4.82
C VAL A 85 -0.07 -11.08 -4.01
N ASP A 86 -0.67 -10.13 -3.31
CA ASP A 86 -1.92 -10.32 -2.58
C ASP A 86 -3.03 -10.82 -3.49
N LYS A 87 -3.19 -10.18 -4.66
CA LYS A 87 -4.22 -10.60 -5.64
C LYS A 87 -3.99 -12.01 -6.15
N LEU A 88 -2.76 -12.34 -6.53
CA LEU A 88 -2.39 -13.67 -7.01
C LEU A 88 -2.59 -14.74 -5.92
N ALA A 89 -2.11 -14.48 -4.72
CA ALA A 89 -2.24 -15.41 -3.60
C ALA A 89 -3.71 -15.70 -3.27
N MET A 90 -4.55 -14.65 -3.22
CA MET A 90 -5.98 -14.82 -2.97
C MET A 90 -6.68 -15.60 -4.10
N GLN A 91 -6.31 -15.37 -5.37
CA GLN A 91 -6.83 -16.14 -6.50
C GLN A 91 -6.42 -17.62 -6.39
N THR A 92 -5.13 -17.88 -6.12
CA THR A 92 -4.64 -19.25 -5.95
C THR A 92 -5.35 -20.00 -4.82
N ILE A 93 -5.60 -19.34 -3.69
CA ILE A 93 -6.33 -19.93 -2.57
C ILE A 93 -7.78 -20.22 -2.99
N GLN A 94 -8.44 -19.29 -3.70
CA GLN A 94 -9.80 -19.48 -4.15
C GLN A 94 -9.93 -20.61 -5.18
N GLU A 95 -8.97 -20.75 -6.09
CA GLU A 95 -8.91 -21.86 -7.06
C GLU A 95 -8.73 -23.22 -6.36
N GLY A 96 -7.91 -23.25 -5.30
CA GLY A 96 -7.73 -24.45 -4.49
C GLY A 96 -8.91 -24.80 -3.58
N CYS A 97 -9.76 -23.82 -3.27
CA CYS A 97 -10.90 -23.97 -2.36
C CYS A 97 -12.14 -23.23 -2.90
N PRO A 98 -12.74 -23.68 -4.02
CA PRO A 98 -13.82 -22.95 -4.71
C PRO A 98 -15.10 -22.82 -3.88
N ASP A 99 -15.34 -23.74 -2.95
CA ASP A 99 -16.54 -23.77 -2.10
C ASP A 99 -16.51 -22.72 -0.97
N TYR A 100 -15.35 -22.09 -0.74
CA TYR A 100 -15.24 -21.09 0.30
C TYR A 100 -15.60 -19.68 -0.21
N PRO A 101 -16.46 -18.95 0.54
CA PRO A 101 -16.77 -17.57 0.18
C PRO A 101 -15.51 -16.67 0.31
N TRP A 102 -15.42 -15.66 -0.54
CA TRP A 102 -14.29 -14.74 -0.59
C TRP A 102 -13.92 -14.11 0.78
N LEU A 103 -14.90 -13.91 1.65
CA LEU A 103 -14.65 -13.43 3.01
C LEU A 103 -13.75 -14.40 3.80
N LYS A 104 -14.02 -15.69 3.72
CA LYS A 104 -13.20 -16.70 4.41
C LYS A 104 -11.79 -16.77 3.83
N VAL A 105 -11.66 -16.68 2.51
CA VAL A 105 -10.36 -16.62 1.83
C VAL A 105 -9.56 -15.40 2.29
N SER A 106 -10.20 -14.22 2.34
CA SER A 106 -9.57 -12.99 2.80
C SER A 106 -9.14 -13.06 4.26
N LEU A 107 -9.98 -13.62 5.14
CA LEU A 107 -9.66 -13.81 6.56
C LEU A 107 -8.51 -14.79 6.77
N PHE A 108 -8.49 -15.88 6.01
CA PHE A 108 -7.39 -16.84 6.07
C PHE A 108 -6.07 -16.19 5.60
N TYR A 109 -6.11 -15.49 4.48
CA TYR A 109 -4.93 -14.86 3.89
C TYR A 109 -4.36 -13.77 4.81
N ILE A 110 -5.21 -12.88 5.35
CA ILE A 110 -4.73 -11.83 6.27
C ILE A 110 -4.11 -12.43 7.54
N GLY A 111 -4.70 -13.50 8.09
CA GLY A 111 -4.11 -14.19 9.24
C GLY A 111 -2.71 -14.71 8.95
N PHE A 112 -2.48 -15.25 7.76
CA PHE A 112 -1.17 -15.70 7.32
C PHE A 112 -0.17 -14.54 7.15
N VAL A 113 -0.59 -13.46 6.49
CA VAL A 113 0.24 -12.26 6.27
C VAL A 113 0.61 -11.58 7.59
N GLU A 114 -0.38 -11.36 8.48
CA GLU A 114 -0.15 -10.73 9.79
C GLU A 114 0.77 -11.58 10.68
N THR A 115 0.63 -12.90 10.63
CA THR A 115 1.51 -13.82 11.36
C THR A 115 2.95 -13.71 10.83
N GLY A 116 3.14 -13.72 9.50
CA GLY A 116 4.45 -13.54 8.88
C GLY A 116 5.09 -12.20 9.24
N LEU A 117 4.29 -11.12 9.21
CA LEU A 117 4.72 -9.78 9.61
C LEU A 117 5.12 -9.73 11.10
N ALA A 118 4.29 -10.29 11.98
CA ALA A 118 4.57 -10.34 13.42
C ALA A 118 5.85 -11.11 13.72
N LEU A 119 6.08 -12.25 13.07
CA LEU A 119 7.31 -13.03 13.21
C LEU A 119 8.54 -12.26 12.74
N SER A 120 8.49 -11.62 11.58
CA SER A 120 9.62 -10.84 11.04
C SER A 120 9.94 -9.62 11.90
N LEU A 121 8.91 -8.93 12.41
CA LEU A 121 9.07 -7.83 13.36
C LEU A 121 9.65 -8.32 14.69
N ALA A 122 9.15 -9.43 15.21
CA ALA A 122 9.70 -10.03 16.44
C ALA A 122 11.19 -10.34 16.30
N ILE A 123 11.60 -10.98 15.20
CA ILE A 123 13.01 -11.25 14.92
C ILE A 123 13.82 -9.94 14.91
N THR A 124 13.32 -8.90 14.22
CA THR A 124 13.99 -7.60 14.15
C THR A 124 14.14 -6.94 15.52
N VAL A 125 13.07 -6.93 16.31
CA VAL A 125 13.05 -6.34 17.65
C VAL A 125 14.00 -7.09 18.59
N PHE A 126 13.95 -8.44 18.60
CA PHE A 126 14.78 -9.22 19.52
C PHE A 126 16.27 -9.29 19.13
N THR A 127 16.61 -8.99 17.88
CA THR A 127 18.03 -8.90 17.45
C THR A 127 18.67 -7.55 17.76
N GLN A 128 17.89 -6.50 18.00
CA GLN A 128 18.40 -5.15 18.20
C GLN A 128 18.14 -4.65 19.64
N LYS A 129 19.22 -4.45 20.42
CA LYS A 129 19.12 -3.99 21.82
C LYS A 129 18.33 -2.68 21.98
N LYS A 130 18.43 -1.77 20.99
CA LYS A 130 17.69 -0.49 21.00
C LYS A 130 16.19 -0.72 20.91
N GLU A 131 15.77 -1.64 20.05
CA GLU A 131 14.35 -1.97 19.82
C GLU A 131 13.75 -2.67 21.06
N ILE A 132 14.52 -3.55 21.72
CA ILE A 132 14.09 -4.17 22.99
C ILE A 132 13.86 -3.10 24.07
N ALA A 133 14.76 -2.10 24.17
CA ALA A 133 14.60 -1.02 25.13
C ALA A 133 13.36 -0.17 24.84
N ALA A 134 13.12 0.17 23.56
CA ALA A 134 11.93 0.88 23.10
C ALA A 134 10.64 0.10 23.40
N LEU A 135 10.63 -1.21 23.14
CA LEU A 135 9.49 -2.08 23.45
C LEU A 135 9.20 -2.11 24.96
N LYS A 136 10.22 -2.26 25.79
CA LYS A 136 10.05 -2.22 27.27
C LYS A 136 9.48 -0.89 27.73
N GLN A 137 9.95 0.23 27.18
CA GLN A 137 9.41 1.55 27.51
C GLN A 137 7.94 1.69 27.07
N LEU A 138 7.58 1.20 25.89
CA LEU A 138 6.21 1.21 25.39
C LEU A 138 5.27 0.40 26.29
N ILE A 139 5.69 -0.80 26.70
CA ILE A 139 4.92 -1.65 27.63
C ILE A 139 4.77 -0.97 29.00
N ALA A 140 5.83 -0.32 29.50
CA ALA A 140 5.81 0.38 30.78
C ALA A 140 4.81 1.56 30.78
N GLN A 141 4.62 2.22 29.64
CA GLN A 141 3.64 3.31 29.49
C GLN A 141 2.18 2.85 29.55
N ARG A 142 1.91 1.54 29.47
CA ARG A 142 0.56 0.93 29.48
C ARG A 142 -0.42 1.59 28.49
N SER A 143 0.10 2.09 27.37
CA SER A 143 -0.70 2.75 26.35
C SER A 143 -1.49 1.72 25.54
N PHE A 144 -2.80 1.93 25.40
CA PHE A 144 -3.66 1.09 24.56
C PHE A 144 -3.66 1.54 23.08
N PHE A 145 -3.15 2.73 22.79
CA PHE A 145 -3.15 3.29 21.42
C PHE A 145 -2.46 2.42 20.37
N PRO A 146 -1.29 1.79 20.62
CA PRO A 146 -0.68 0.92 19.62
C PRO A 146 -1.55 -0.29 19.26
N VAL A 147 -2.26 -0.87 20.23
CA VAL A 147 -3.17 -2.00 20.00
C VAL A 147 -4.35 -1.56 19.13
N LEU A 148 -4.94 -0.41 19.46
CA LEU A 148 -6.05 0.14 18.68
C LEU A 148 -5.61 0.50 17.26
N ALA A 149 -4.44 1.11 17.11
CA ALA A 149 -3.87 1.42 15.78
C ALA A 149 -3.64 0.14 14.95
N GLY A 150 -3.12 -0.92 15.57
CA GLY A 150 -2.96 -2.23 14.93
C GLY A 150 -4.29 -2.80 14.46
N LEU A 151 -5.30 -2.85 15.32
CA LEU A 151 -6.64 -3.35 14.98
C LEU A 151 -7.27 -2.54 13.83
N CYS A 152 -7.19 -1.21 13.86
CA CYS A 152 -7.70 -0.37 12.78
C CYS A 152 -6.95 -0.63 11.46
N SER A 153 -5.63 -0.77 11.52
CA SER A 153 -4.80 -1.05 10.34
C SER A 153 -5.13 -2.40 9.72
N SER A 154 -5.20 -3.46 10.53
CA SER A 154 -5.54 -4.82 10.07
C SER A 154 -6.95 -4.88 9.50
N THR A 155 -7.91 -4.18 10.13
CA THR A 155 -9.29 -4.08 9.62
C THR A 155 -9.33 -3.36 8.27
N ALA A 156 -8.62 -2.24 8.14
CA ALA A 156 -8.53 -1.50 6.87
C ALA A 156 -7.91 -2.36 5.77
N TYR A 157 -6.86 -3.12 6.09
CA TYR A 157 -6.23 -4.03 5.14
C TYR A 157 -7.16 -5.18 4.73
N LEU A 158 -7.89 -5.78 5.68
CA LEU A 158 -8.90 -6.80 5.38
C LEU A 158 -9.97 -6.28 4.41
N LEU A 159 -10.47 -5.06 4.62
CA LEU A 159 -11.44 -4.45 3.71
C LEU A 159 -10.88 -4.26 2.29
N ILE A 160 -9.61 -3.92 2.17
CA ILE A 160 -8.92 -3.82 0.87
C ILE A 160 -8.84 -5.21 0.21
N LEU A 161 -8.47 -6.25 0.94
CA LEU A 161 -8.41 -7.62 0.42
C LEU A 161 -9.79 -8.09 -0.07
N ILE A 162 -10.85 -7.82 0.69
CA ILE A 162 -12.22 -8.12 0.26
C ILE A 162 -12.57 -7.34 -1.02
N ALA A 163 -12.25 -6.04 -1.05
CA ALA A 163 -12.52 -5.21 -2.22
C ALA A 163 -11.78 -5.68 -3.47
N MET A 164 -10.58 -6.26 -3.34
CA MET A 164 -9.80 -6.81 -4.48
C MET A 164 -10.57 -7.85 -5.29
N ASN A 165 -11.55 -8.52 -4.69
CA ASN A 165 -12.36 -9.53 -5.39
C ASN A 165 -13.39 -8.92 -6.33
N TYR A 166 -13.79 -7.69 -6.06
CA TYR A 166 -14.78 -6.97 -6.86
C TYR A 166 -14.15 -6.09 -7.95
N PHE A 167 -12.85 -5.84 -7.85
CA PHE A 167 -12.13 -5.03 -8.83
C PHE A 167 -11.31 -5.92 -9.78
N THR A 168 -11.58 -5.78 -11.07
CA THR A 168 -10.79 -6.42 -12.14
C THR A 168 -9.45 -5.70 -12.35
N GLN A 169 -9.41 -4.39 -12.03
CA GLN A 169 -8.24 -3.53 -12.20
C GLN A 169 -7.74 -3.03 -10.85
N LEU A 170 -6.55 -3.46 -10.46
CA LEU A 170 -5.92 -3.07 -9.20
C LEU A 170 -5.58 -1.58 -9.13
N GLY A 171 -5.35 -0.95 -10.29
CA GLY A 171 -5.12 0.49 -10.37
C GLY A 171 -6.29 1.32 -9.84
N PHE A 172 -7.54 0.92 -10.12
CA PHE A 172 -8.71 1.60 -9.57
C PHE A 172 -8.83 1.42 -8.06
N LEU A 173 -8.61 0.20 -7.57
CA LEU A 173 -8.61 -0.06 -6.12
C LEU A 173 -7.57 0.82 -5.41
N GLN A 174 -6.37 0.89 -5.98
CA GLN A 174 -5.30 1.72 -5.40
C GLN A 174 -5.64 3.22 -5.48
N ALA A 175 -6.30 3.68 -6.54
CA ALA A 175 -6.77 5.07 -6.66
C ALA A 175 -7.80 5.40 -5.57
N PHE A 176 -8.78 4.54 -5.31
CA PHE A 176 -9.73 4.70 -4.21
C PHE A 176 -9.05 4.75 -2.84
N ARG A 177 -8.05 3.91 -2.62
CA ARG A 177 -7.26 3.91 -1.38
C ARG A 177 -6.52 5.24 -1.14
N GLN A 178 -6.26 6.04 -2.19
CA GLN A 178 -5.62 7.35 -2.04
C GLN A 178 -6.59 8.43 -1.55
N LEU A 179 -7.90 8.23 -1.68
CA LEU A 179 -8.92 9.18 -1.23
C LEU A 179 -9.20 9.09 0.29
N SER A 180 -8.68 8.09 0.96
CA SER A 180 -8.75 7.92 2.42
C SER A 180 -7.44 8.41 3.06
#